data_d00831810d35e5461535d5f1ad3fabf5
#
_entry.id   d00831810d35e5461535d5f1ad3fabf5
#
_cell.length_a   1.000
_cell.length_b   1.000
_cell.length_c   1.000
_cell.angle_alpha   90.00
_cell.angle_beta   90.00
_cell.angle_gamma   90.00
#
_symmetry.space_group_name_H-M   'P 1'
#
loop_
_entity.id
_entity.type
_entity.pdbx_description
1 polymer ?
#
loop_
_entity_poly.entity_id
_entity_poly.type
_entity_poly.pdbx_seq_one_letter_code
_entity_poly.pdbx_strand_id
1 'polypeptide(L)'
;MNITHIGALALAATSIYAKADLKQDRMAILKMAGEFKVEFYFKETVNLSDGYKLKEKEYNESAHEKVVVVRDEEKEIELQHLLMVQGEVVKHWSQIWKYEDSELLEYHGHNTWKKRTISPQEVKGTWSQLVTQTTDAPRYEAFGTWEHNKGSSSWTSNVTARPLPRREYKKRKDYDVLAATNRHTITPEGWVHEQDNAKQVKRDSLCYPLCREVGFNTYTRVKGVDFAVVDKYWEENHVFWHSVKQAWSKVLANKESYILKKRTDEGSLRFMLGEQE
;
A
#
# COMPACT_ATOMS: atom_id res chain seq x y z
N MET A 1 1.06 -37.76 41.15
CA MET A 1 2.01 -36.62 40.97
C MET A 1 1.52 -35.80 39.79
N ASN A 2 1.10 -34.58 40.05
CA ASN A 2 0.22 -33.78 39.19
C ASN A 2 0.91 -33.20 37.96
N ILE A 3 0.40 -33.54 36.76
CA ILE A 3 0.85 -33.01 35.45
C ILE A 3 -0.16 -31.98 34.90
N THR A 4 -0.95 -31.32 35.73
CA THR A 4 -2.09 -30.49 35.28
C THR A 4 -1.84 -28.97 35.28
N HIS A 5 -0.64 -28.46 35.61
CA HIS A 5 -0.45 -27.00 35.74
C HIS A 5 0.48 -26.32 34.70
N ILE A 6 1.14 -27.09 33.80
CA ILE A 6 2.09 -26.48 32.84
C ILE A 6 1.40 -25.95 31.58
N GLY A 7 0.25 -26.50 31.17
CA GLY A 7 -0.44 -26.13 29.96
C GLY A 7 -1.14 -24.74 29.98
N ALA A 8 -1.61 -24.33 31.16
CA ALA A 8 -2.35 -23.06 31.30
C ALA A 8 -1.43 -21.82 31.28
N LEU A 9 -0.20 -21.95 31.78
CA LEU A 9 0.77 -20.84 31.78
C LEU A 9 1.33 -20.55 30.38
N ALA A 10 1.53 -21.57 29.55
CA ALA A 10 2.03 -21.40 28.19
C ALA A 10 1.00 -20.71 27.26
N LEU A 11 -0.29 -21.04 27.39
CA LEU A 11 -1.37 -20.38 26.61
C LEU A 11 -1.59 -18.92 27.03
N ALA A 12 -1.46 -18.62 28.33
CA ALA A 12 -1.59 -17.23 28.80
C ALA A 12 -0.40 -16.37 28.38
N ALA A 13 0.81 -16.89 28.38
CA ALA A 13 2.01 -16.20 27.94
C ALA A 13 1.95 -15.90 26.43
N THR A 14 1.59 -16.86 25.58
CA THR A 14 1.44 -16.66 24.12
C THR A 14 0.34 -15.63 23.78
N SER A 15 -0.77 -15.62 24.51
CA SER A 15 -1.85 -14.64 24.32
C SER A 15 -1.43 -13.23 24.72
N ILE A 16 -0.61 -13.07 25.75
CA ILE A 16 -0.09 -11.76 26.19
C ILE A 16 0.93 -11.21 25.19
N TYR A 17 1.84 -12.04 24.68
CA TYR A 17 2.80 -11.63 23.65
C TYR A 17 2.11 -11.23 22.35
N ALA A 18 1.18 -12.04 21.85
CA ALA A 18 0.43 -11.72 20.63
C ALA A 18 -0.36 -10.40 20.75
N LYS A 19 -0.92 -10.11 21.94
CA LYS A 19 -1.65 -8.86 22.18
C LYS A 19 -0.72 -7.64 22.33
N ALA A 20 0.48 -7.85 22.84
CA ALA A 20 1.51 -6.80 22.92
C ALA A 20 2.03 -6.44 21.52
N ASP A 21 2.27 -7.43 20.67
CA ASP A 21 2.70 -7.23 19.28
C ASP A 21 1.64 -6.46 18.46
N LEU A 22 0.37 -6.86 18.53
CA LEU A 22 -0.73 -6.14 17.87
C LEU A 22 -0.77 -4.66 18.26
N LYS A 23 -0.56 -4.32 19.53
CA LYS A 23 -0.53 -2.93 19.99
C LYS A 23 0.67 -2.18 19.43
N GLN A 24 1.83 -2.81 19.35
CA GLN A 24 3.05 -2.20 18.80
C GLN A 24 2.92 -2.01 17.29
N ASP A 25 2.38 -2.98 16.56
CA ASP A 25 2.08 -2.91 15.12
C ASP A 25 1.17 -1.72 14.83
N ARG A 26 0.05 -1.62 15.56
CA ARG A 26 -0.90 -0.51 15.42
C ARG A 26 -0.24 0.85 15.65
N MET A 27 0.58 0.96 16.72
CA MET A 27 1.32 2.20 16.99
C MET A 27 2.29 2.54 15.85
N ALA A 28 2.94 1.54 15.24
CA ALA A 28 3.83 1.75 14.12
C ALA A 28 3.06 2.23 12.87
N ILE A 29 1.91 1.61 12.56
CA ILE A 29 1.04 2.05 11.45
C ILE A 29 0.57 3.50 11.68
N LEU A 30 0.05 3.83 12.87
CA LEU A 30 -0.45 5.17 13.19
C LEU A 30 0.67 6.24 13.19
N LYS A 31 1.93 5.88 13.45
CA LYS A 31 3.07 6.78 13.31
C LYS A 31 3.33 7.21 11.86
N MET A 32 2.78 6.54 10.88
CA MET A 32 2.86 6.98 9.47
C MET A 32 1.88 8.11 9.15
N ALA A 33 0.95 8.46 10.06
CA ALA A 33 0.11 9.64 9.93
C ALA A 33 0.84 10.91 10.38
N GLY A 34 0.45 12.06 9.80
CA GLY A 34 1.00 13.37 10.12
C GLY A 34 1.37 14.19 8.88
N GLU A 35 2.23 15.17 9.07
CA GLU A 35 2.63 16.13 8.05
C GLU A 35 4.10 15.92 7.68
N PHE A 36 4.36 15.76 6.37
CA PHE A 36 5.66 15.34 5.87
C PHE A 36 6.09 16.12 4.63
N LYS A 37 7.41 16.29 4.49
CA LYS A 37 8.05 16.37 3.18
C LYS A 37 8.28 14.94 2.72
N VAL A 38 7.81 14.60 1.53
CA VAL A 38 8.06 13.30 0.90
C VAL A 38 9.04 13.45 -0.24
N GLU A 39 10.02 12.55 -0.31
CA GLU A 39 11.00 12.47 -1.39
C GLU A 39 10.86 11.08 -2.05
N PHE A 40 10.61 11.08 -3.35
CA PHE A 40 10.44 9.87 -4.15
C PHE A 40 11.72 9.61 -4.94
N TYR A 41 12.37 8.49 -4.70
CA TYR A 41 13.55 8.04 -5.43
C TYR A 41 13.31 6.67 -6.05
N PHE A 42 13.64 6.49 -7.35
CA PHE A 42 13.60 5.19 -8.01
C PHE A 42 14.75 5.07 -9.01
N LYS A 43 15.41 3.90 -9.00
CA LYS A 43 16.53 3.59 -9.88
C LYS A 43 16.52 2.12 -10.31
N GLU A 44 16.69 1.87 -11.60
CA GLU A 44 16.99 0.53 -12.09
C GLU A 44 18.42 0.15 -11.73
N THR A 45 18.62 -1.05 -11.18
CA THR A 45 19.89 -1.45 -10.54
C THR A 45 20.52 -2.70 -11.15
N VAL A 46 19.71 -3.67 -11.59
CA VAL A 46 20.21 -4.95 -12.11
C VAL A 46 19.51 -5.29 -13.41
N ASN A 47 20.27 -5.54 -14.46
CA ASN A 47 19.74 -6.11 -15.70
C ASN A 47 19.52 -7.62 -15.50
N LEU A 48 18.34 -8.11 -15.85
CA LEU A 48 17.96 -9.52 -15.73
C LEU A 48 17.61 -10.17 -17.09
N SER A 49 17.73 -9.42 -18.19
CA SER A 49 17.34 -9.88 -19.52
C SER A 49 18.36 -9.45 -20.58
N ASP A 50 18.78 -10.40 -21.41
CA ASP A 50 19.69 -10.12 -22.51
C ASP A 50 19.16 -9.02 -23.43
N GLY A 51 20.05 -8.13 -23.86
CA GLY A 51 19.72 -7.00 -24.73
C GLY A 51 18.98 -5.82 -24.04
N TYR A 52 18.53 -5.96 -22.80
CA TYR A 52 17.98 -4.85 -22.05
C TYR A 52 19.11 -3.92 -21.54
N LYS A 53 18.88 -2.62 -21.64
CA LYS A 53 19.78 -1.58 -21.05
C LYS A 53 19.06 -0.87 -19.92
N LEU A 54 19.65 -0.86 -18.74
CA LEU A 54 19.13 -0.14 -17.58
C LEU A 54 18.94 1.34 -17.92
N LYS A 55 17.88 1.94 -17.36
CA LYS A 55 17.69 3.38 -17.44
C LYS A 55 18.72 4.06 -16.54
N GLU A 56 19.58 4.88 -17.15
CA GLU A 56 20.64 5.59 -16.43
C GLU A 56 20.08 6.66 -15.49
N LYS A 57 19.03 7.37 -15.96
CA LYS A 57 18.41 8.46 -15.20
C LYS A 57 17.49 7.91 -14.12
N GLU A 58 17.82 8.21 -12.89
CA GLU A 58 16.97 8.00 -11.74
C GLU A 58 15.77 8.97 -11.72
N TYR A 59 14.70 8.54 -11.06
CA TYR A 59 13.53 9.39 -10.81
C TYR A 59 13.66 9.99 -9.41
N ASN A 60 13.67 11.33 -9.34
CA ASN A 60 13.70 12.10 -8.10
C ASN A 60 12.63 13.17 -8.17
N GLU A 61 11.70 13.15 -7.21
CA GLU A 61 10.65 14.16 -7.06
C GLU A 61 10.41 14.39 -5.56
N SER A 62 9.89 15.55 -5.21
CA SER A 62 9.51 15.84 -3.82
C SER A 62 8.23 16.65 -3.75
N ALA A 63 7.51 16.52 -2.63
CA ALA A 63 6.31 17.28 -2.34
C ALA A 63 6.07 17.35 -0.84
N HIS A 64 5.07 18.12 -0.41
CA HIS A 64 4.50 18.03 0.93
C HIS A 64 3.28 17.14 0.92
N GLU A 65 3.12 16.30 1.94
CA GLU A 65 2.02 15.35 2.04
C GLU A 65 1.51 15.28 3.47
N LYS A 66 0.20 15.40 3.64
CA LYS A 66 -0.48 15.14 4.90
C LYS A 66 -1.11 13.77 4.84
N VAL A 67 -0.84 12.95 5.85
CA VAL A 67 -1.42 11.61 5.99
C VAL A 67 -2.41 11.66 7.13
N VAL A 68 -3.69 11.45 6.83
CA VAL A 68 -4.77 11.48 7.81
C VAL A 68 -5.23 10.07 8.16
N VAL A 69 -5.60 9.86 9.42
CA VAL A 69 -6.22 8.62 9.88
C VAL A 69 -7.70 8.69 9.54
N VAL A 70 -8.17 7.78 8.69
CA VAL A 70 -9.58 7.69 8.28
C VAL A 70 -10.32 6.68 9.15
N ARG A 71 -9.63 5.60 9.55
CA ARG A 71 -10.15 4.55 10.42
C ARG A 71 -9.07 4.11 11.40
N ASP A 72 -9.45 3.91 12.63
CA ASP A 72 -8.59 3.40 13.71
C ASP A 72 -9.37 2.39 14.56
N GLU A 73 -9.47 1.16 14.07
CA GLU A 73 -10.10 0.04 14.75
C GLU A 73 -9.05 -0.99 15.20
N GLU A 74 -9.38 -1.88 16.12
CA GLU A 74 -8.41 -2.83 16.70
C GLU A 74 -7.66 -3.65 15.62
N LYS A 75 -8.36 -4.08 14.58
CA LYS A 75 -7.82 -4.94 13.51
C LYS A 75 -7.84 -4.29 12.13
N GLU A 76 -8.25 -3.03 12.04
CA GLU A 76 -8.28 -2.30 10.76
C GLU A 76 -7.89 -0.84 10.95
N ILE A 77 -6.90 -0.39 10.18
CA ILE A 77 -6.45 1.01 10.17
C ILE A 77 -6.44 1.48 8.72
N GLU A 78 -6.96 2.66 8.49
CA GLU A 78 -6.92 3.29 7.17
C GLU A 78 -6.25 4.66 7.24
N LEU A 79 -5.25 4.85 6.37
CA LEU A 79 -4.50 6.09 6.20
C LEU A 79 -4.74 6.64 4.80
N GLN A 80 -5.17 7.92 4.72
CA GLN A 80 -5.32 8.63 3.45
C GLN A 80 -4.20 9.64 3.28
N HIS A 81 -3.55 9.60 2.14
CA HIS A 81 -2.50 10.50 1.72
C HIS A 81 -3.07 11.66 0.90
N LEU A 82 -2.74 12.88 1.29
CA LEU A 82 -3.17 14.13 0.65
C LEU A 82 -1.93 14.92 0.25
N LEU A 83 -1.62 14.93 -1.03
CA LEU A 83 -0.43 15.55 -1.59
C LEU A 83 -0.70 17.03 -1.87
N MET A 84 0.19 17.90 -1.42
CA MET A 84 0.16 19.32 -1.72
C MET A 84 1.22 19.64 -2.78
N VAL A 85 0.78 20.08 -3.95
CA VAL A 85 1.63 20.42 -5.09
C VAL A 85 1.25 21.81 -5.59
N GLN A 86 2.16 22.77 -5.52
CA GLN A 86 1.97 24.14 -6.00
C GLN A 86 0.71 24.83 -5.43
N GLY A 87 0.37 24.52 -4.17
CA GLY A 87 -0.81 25.09 -3.50
C GLY A 87 -2.12 24.37 -3.78
N GLU A 88 -2.13 23.37 -4.65
CA GLU A 88 -3.29 22.52 -4.92
C GLU A 88 -3.21 21.20 -4.17
N VAL A 89 -4.35 20.62 -3.83
CA VAL A 89 -4.45 19.35 -3.13
C VAL A 89 -4.79 18.24 -4.11
N VAL A 90 -3.97 17.20 -4.10
CA VAL A 90 -4.25 15.96 -4.81
C VAL A 90 -4.53 14.87 -3.79
N LYS A 91 -5.79 14.37 -3.75
CA LYS A 91 -6.05 13.12 -3.04
C LYS A 91 -5.19 12.05 -3.70
N HIS A 92 -4.21 11.55 -2.95
CA HIS A 92 -3.21 10.66 -3.49
C HIS A 92 -3.66 9.20 -3.32
N TRP A 93 -2.90 8.37 -2.69
CA TRP A 93 -3.21 6.97 -2.43
C TRP A 93 -3.73 6.77 -1.01
N SER A 94 -4.32 5.62 -0.72
CA SER A 94 -4.60 5.23 0.66
C SER A 94 -3.99 3.88 0.99
N GLN A 95 -3.78 3.64 2.27
CA GLN A 95 -3.34 2.39 2.85
C GLN A 95 -4.45 1.86 3.74
N ILE A 96 -4.95 0.68 3.43
CA ILE A 96 -5.92 -0.03 4.28
C ILE A 96 -5.17 -1.24 4.87
N TRP A 97 -4.98 -1.22 6.18
CA TRP A 97 -4.28 -2.23 6.94
C TRP A 97 -5.27 -3.11 7.67
N LYS A 98 -5.16 -4.44 7.52
CA LYS A 98 -5.99 -5.40 8.25
C LYS A 98 -5.14 -6.49 8.89
N TYR A 99 -5.44 -6.77 10.14
CA TYR A 99 -4.77 -7.81 10.92
C TYR A 99 -5.36 -9.18 10.63
N GLU A 100 -4.48 -10.16 10.29
CA GLU A 100 -4.86 -11.54 9.99
C GLU A 100 -5.94 -11.65 8.91
N ASP A 101 -5.83 -10.82 7.85
CA ASP A 101 -6.75 -10.86 6.71
C ASP A 101 -6.49 -12.12 5.86
N SER A 102 -7.52 -12.94 5.69
CA SER A 102 -7.44 -14.19 4.91
C SER A 102 -7.85 -14.02 3.45
N GLU A 103 -8.27 -12.82 3.03
CA GLU A 103 -8.63 -12.53 1.63
C GLU A 103 -7.76 -11.39 1.09
N LEU A 104 -7.01 -11.67 0.03
CA LEU A 104 -6.19 -10.66 -0.65
C LEU A 104 -6.63 -10.44 -2.09
N LEU A 105 -6.42 -9.23 -2.58
CA LEU A 105 -6.61 -8.85 -3.97
C LEU A 105 -5.28 -8.94 -4.72
N GLU A 106 -5.10 -10.00 -5.49
CA GLU A 106 -3.92 -10.19 -6.31
C GLU A 106 -4.07 -9.59 -7.70
N TYR A 107 -3.08 -8.80 -8.12
CA TYR A 107 -3.00 -8.27 -9.49
C TYR A 107 -2.43 -9.32 -10.45
N HIS A 108 -3.16 -9.63 -11.53
CA HIS A 108 -2.79 -10.64 -12.51
C HIS A 108 -2.27 -10.08 -13.85
N GLY A 109 -2.05 -8.78 -13.95
CA GLY A 109 -1.74 -8.09 -15.21
C GLY A 109 -3.01 -7.64 -15.94
N HIS A 110 -2.85 -6.85 -17.02
CA HIS A 110 -3.94 -6.38 -17.89
C HIS A 110 -5.15 -5.78 -17.12
N ASN A 111 -4.87 -5.00 -16.06
CA ASN A 111 -5.88 -4.41 -15.17
C ASN A 111 -6.85 -5.44 -14.56
N THR A 112 -6.40 -6.64 -14.31
CA THR A 112 -7.19 -7.73 -13.73
C THR A 112 -6.73 -8.01 -12.31
N TRP A 113 -7.68 -8.10 -11.38
CA TRP A 113 -7.48 -8.51 -9.99
C TRP A 113 -8.34 -9.74 -9.69
N LYS A 114 -7.83 -10.60 -8.84
CA LYS A 114 -8.52 -11.78 -8.34
C LYS A 114 -8.39 -11.85 -6.82
N LYS A 115 -9.42 -12.32 -6.15
CA LYS A 115 -9.32 -12.69 -4.76
C LYS A 115 -8.50 -13.96 -4.61
N ARG A 116 -7.67 -13.98 -3.58
CA ARG A 116 -6.96 -15.16 -3.11
C ARG A 116 -7.28 -15.35 -1.64
N THR A 117 -7.76 -16.54 -1.29
CA THR A 117 -7.89 -16.97 0.11
C THR A 117 -6.56 -17.51 0.60
N ILE A 118 -6.15 -17.07 1.77
CA ILE A 118 -4.93 -17.50 2.46
C ILE A 118 -5.34 -18.28 3.72
N SER A 119 -4.56 -19.28 4.07
CA SER A 119 -4.87 -20.08 5.26
C SER A 119 -4.72 -19.25 6.55
N PRO A 120 -5.53 -19.52 7.59
CA PRO A 120 -5.40 -18.83 8.88
C PRO A 120 -4.01 -18.98 9.52
N GLN A 121 -3.29 -20.06 9.20
CA GLN A 121 -1.93 -20.31 9.69
C GLN A 121 -0.91 -19.36 9.05
N GLU A 122 -1.05 -19.07 7.73
CA GLU A 122 -0.14 -18.18 7.00
C GLU A 122 -0.35 -16.71 7.38
N VAL A 123 -1.59 -16.30 7.67
CA VAL A 123 -1.88 -14.89 8.02
C VAL A 123 -1.72 -14.61 9.52
N LYS A 124 -1.49 -15.62 10.34
CA LYS A 124 -1.38 -15.45 11.79
C LYS A 124 -0.27 -14.45 12.16
N GLY A 125 -0.64 -13.40 12.89
CA GLY A 125 0.28 -12.34 13.31
C GLY A 125 0.73 -11.42 12.19
N THR A 126 0.09 -11.46 11.01
CA THR A 126 0.42 -10.57 9.89
C THR A 126 -0.57 -9.42 9.77
N TRP A 127 -0.14 -8.38 9.08
CA TRP A 127 -0.99 -7.32 8.56
C TRP A 127 -1.00 -7.34 7.05
N SER A 128 -2.18 -7.34 6.42
CA SER A 128 -2.30 -7.00 5.01
C SER A 128 -2.27 -5.48 4.83
N GLN A 129 -1.78 -5.04 3.67
CA GLN A 129 -1.83 -3.66 3.22
C GLN A 129 -2.44 -3.63 1.82
N LEU A 130 -3.69 -3.18 1.72
CA LEU A 130 -4.29 -2.81 0.45
C LEU A 130 -3.95 -1.36 0.14
N VAL A 131 -3.27 -1.15 -0.99
CA VAL A 131 -2.97 0.17 -1.53
C VAL A 131 -3.97 0.52 -2.62
N THR A 132 -4.57 1.71 -2.53
CA THR A 132 -5.52 2.20 -3.53
C THR A 132 -4.91 3.28 -4.43
N GLN A 133 -5.60 3.60 -5.51
CA GLN A 133 -5.28 4.70 -6.41
C GLN A 133 -5.96 6.02 -5.95
N THR A 134 -5.76 7.09 -6.70
CA THR A 134 -6.40 8.39 -6.44
C THR A 134 -7.94 8.35 -6.50
N THR A 135 -8.52 7.35 -7.16
CA THR A 135 -9.96 7.07 -7.28
C THR A 135 -10.44 6.02 -6.28
N ASP A 136 -9.64 5.68 -5.28
CA ASP A 136 -9.83 4.56 -4.36
C ASP A 136 -9.95 3.17 -5.01
N ALA A 137 -9.81 3.08 -6.33
CA ALA A 137 -9.69 1.77 -6.98
C ALA A 137 -8.49 1.01 -6.42
N PRO A 138 -8.62 -0.29 -6.12
CA PRO A 138 -7.51 -1.10 -5.66
C PRO A 138 -6.34 -1.07 -6.63
N ARG A 139 -5.14 -1.05 -6.09
CA ARG A 139 -3.92 -1.09 -6.89
C ARG A 139 -3.14 -2.38 -6.68
N TYR A 140 -2.82 -2.71 -5.46
CA TYR A 140 -2.21 -3.98 -5.06
C TYR A 140 -2.46 -4.22 -3.58
N GLU A 141 -2.37 -5.46 -3.18
CA GLU A 141 -2.42 -5.87 -1.79
C GLU A 141 -1.28 -6.84 -1.50
N ALA A 142 -0.74 -6.76 -0.30
CA ALA A 142 0.29 -7.63 0.21
C ALA A 142 0.09 -7.87 1.69
N PHE A 143 0.63 -8.95 2.23
CA PHE A 143 0.64 -9.20 3.67
C PHE A 143 2.07 -9.44 4.16
N GLY A 144 2.30 -9.19 5.44
CA GLY A 144 3.59 -9.35 6.07
C GLY A 144 3.54 -9.10 7.57
N THR A 145 4.69 -9.16 8.21
CA THR A 145 4.83 -9.00 9.65
C THR A 145 5.53 -7.70 10.01
N TRP A 146 5.12 -7.11 11.12
CA TRP A 146 5.90 -6.09 11.81
C TRP A 146 6.97 -6.73 12.68
N GLU A 147 8.14 -6.14 12.66
CA GLU A 147 9.26 -6.49 13.55
C GLU A 147 9.65 -5.26 14.37
N HIS A 148 9.79 -5.45 15.69
CA HIS A 148 10.11 -4.38 16.63
C HIS A 148 11.42 -4.69 17.34
N ASN A 149 12.51 -4.17 16.83
CA ASN A 149 13.86 -4.45 17.32
C ASN A 149 14.55 -3.18 17.83
N LYS A 150 14.88 -3.14 19.13
CA LYS A 150 15.71 -2.08 19.73
C LYS A 150 15.29 -0.64 19.37
N GLY A 151 13.96 -0.39 19.36
CA GLY A 151 13.42 0.94 19.07
C GLY A 151 13.14 1.22 17.59
N SER A 152 13.44 0.29 16.68
CA SER A 152 13.05 0.31 15.28
C SER A 152 11.81 -0.56 15.06
N SER A 153 10.89 -0.11 14.20
CA SER A 153 9.73 -0.88 13.78
C SER A 153 9.71 -0.92 12.26
N SER A 154 9.66 -2.12 11.69
CA SER A 154 9.54 -2.29 10.24
C SER A 154 8.57 -3.41 9.87
N TRP A 155 7.77 -3.17 8.84
CA TRP A 155 6.92 -4.17 8.20
C TRP A 155 7.49 -4.54 6.85
N THR A 156 7.55 -5.84 6.56
CA THR A 156 8.03 -6.35 5.26
C THR A 156 6.96 -7.24 4.66
N SER A 157 6.57 -6.96 3.42
CA SER A 157 5.55 -7.72 2.70
C SER A 157 6.12 -9.00 2.06
N ASN A 158 5.22 -9.95 1.76
CA ASN A 158 5.46 -10.93 0.72
C ASN A 158 5.67 -10.25 -0.64
N VAL A 159 6.17 -10.99 -1.64
CA VAL A 159 6.21 -10.50 -3.03
C VAL A 159 4.78 -10.39 -3.57
N THR A 160 4.42 -9.23 -4.09
CA THR A 160 3.10 -9.00 -4.72
C THR A 160 3.24 -8.35 -6.09
N ALA A 161 2.37 -8.74 -6.99
CA ALA A 161 2.27 -8.14 -8.32
C ALA A 161 1.46 -6.83 -8.26
N ARG A 162 1.84 -5.85 -9.07
CA ARG A 162 1.11 -4.58 -9.18
C ARG A 162 1.22 -3.97 -10.58
N PRO A 163 0.24 -3.12 -10.97
CA PRO A 163 0.31 -2.41 -12.26
C PRO A 163 1.48 -1.43 -12.29
N LEU A 164 1.86 -1.03 -13.49
CA LEU A 164 2.89 -0.02 -13.72
C LEU A 164 2.61 1.26 -12.90
N PRO A 165 3.64 1.87 -12.33
CA PRO A 165 3.47 3.12 -11.59
C PRO A 165 3.08 4.27 -12.51
N ARG A 166 2.41 5.27 -11.95
CA ARG A 166 1.93 6.46 -12.68
C ARG A 166 3.03 7.17 -13.49
N ARG A 167 4.26 7.19 -12.96
CA ARG A 167 5.43 7.77 -13.64
C ARG A 167 5.81 7.04 -14.94
N GLU A 168 5.37 5.78 -15.12
CA GLU A 168 5.80 4.92 -16.23
C GLU A 168 4.67 4.41 -17.13
N TYR A 169 3.44 4.24 -16.66
CA TYR A 169 2.39 3.54 -17.41
C TYR A 169 2.03 4.17 -18.77
N LYS A 170 2.27 5.49 -18.94
CA LYS A 170 2.10 6.18 -20.23
C LYS A 170 3.35 6.13 -21.11
N LYS A 171 4.53 5.96 -20.50
CA LYS A 171 5.84 6.11 -21.15
C LYS A 171 6.48 4.75 -21.50
N ARG A 172 6.22 3.72 -20.69
CA ARG A 172 6.83 2.39 -20.81
C ARG A 172 5.86 1.41 -21.47
N LYS A 173 6.40 0.60 -22.40
CA LYS A 173 5.68 -0.47 -23.09
C LYS A 173 6.48 -1.76 -23.11
N ASP A 174 7.62 -1.77 -22.48
CA ASP A 174 8.60 -2.84 -22.47
C ASP A 174 8.43 -3.80 -21.29
N TYR A 175 7.57 -3.48 -20.32
CA TYR A 175 7.18 -4.40 -19.25
C TYR A 175 5.70 -4.18 -18.87
N ASP A 176 5.10 -5.13 -18.17
CA ASP A 176 3.65 -5.19 -17.95
C ASP A 176 3.27 -5.24 -16.45
N VAL A 177 4.17 -5.74 -15.60
CA VAL A 177 3.92 -5.96 -14.16
C VAL A 177 5.16 -5.60 -13.35
N LEU A 178 4.95 -5.04 -12.16
CA LEU A 178 5.95 -4.97 -11.12
C LEU A 178 5.69 -6.09 -10.10
N ALA A 179 6.63 -7.01 -9.92
CA ALA A 179 6.66 -7.89 -8.76
C ALA A 179 7.50 -7.20 -7.68
N ALA A 180 6.92 -6.95 -6.51
CA ALA A 180 7.54 -6.08 -5.52
C ALA A 180 7.44 -6.64 -4.10
N THR A 181 8.51 -6.47 -3.35
CA THR A 181 8.50 -6.50 -1.88
C THR A 181 8.50 -5.06 -1.38
N ASN A 182 7.61 -4.77 -0.44
CA ASN A 182 7.51 -3.47 0.21
C ASN A 182 8.00 -3.58 1.65
N ARG A 183 8.73 -2.56 2.11
CA ARG A 183 9.07 -2.41 3.52
C ARG A 183 8.68 -1.02 3.99
N HIS A 184 7.97 -0.94 5.12
CA HIS A 184 7.69 0.30 5.82
C HIS A 184 8.50 0.32 7.10
N THR A 185 9.42 1.28 7.23
CA THR A 185 10.28 1.42 8.41
C THR A 185 9.98 2.75 9.09
N ILE A 186 9.64 2.69 10.38
CA ILE A 186 9.46 3.88 11.21
C ILE A 186 10.82 4.38 11.65
N THR A 187 11.10 5.65 11.39
CA THR A 187 12.34 6.34 11.75
C THR A 187 12.10 7.41 12.82
N PRO A 188 13.16 7.93 13.49
CA PRO A 188 12.99 9.03 14.44
C PRO A 188 12.35 10.29 13.82
N GLU A 189 12.58 10.53 12.54
CA GLU A 189 12.14 11.74 11.83
C GLU A 189 10.87 11.55 11.03
N GLY A 190 10.35 10.29 10.92
CA GLY A 190 9.17 9.97 10.14
C GLY A 190 9.10 8.51 9.77
N TRP A 191 9.12 8.18 8.47
CA TRP A 191 9.11 6.79 7.99
C TRP A 191 9.59 6.69 6.54
N VAL A 192 9.94 5.49 6.14
CA VAL A 192 10.39 5.19 4.77
C VAL A 192 9.57 4.04 4.21
N HIS A 193 9.12 4.18 2.95
CA HIS A 193 8.60 3.09 2.14
C HIS A 193 9.67 2.65 1.15
N GLU A 194 10.34 1.55 1.47
CA GLU A 194 11.31 0.91 0.60
C GLU A 194 10.60 -0.07 -0.34
N GLN A 195 11.09 -0.18 -1.56
CA GLN A 195 10.54 -1.06 -2.59
C GLN A 195 11.68 -1.80 -3.31
N ASP A 196 11.65 -3.14 -3.28
CA ASP A 196 12.46 -3.99 -4.15
C ASP A 196 11.55 -4.50 -5.27
N ASN A 197 11.70 -3.93 -6.44
CA ASN A 197 10.86 -4.15 -7.60
C ASN A 197 11.57 -4.99 -8.65
N ALA A 198 10.89 -5.99 -9.20
CA ALA A 198 11.27 -6.64 -10.45
C ALA A 198 10.26 -6.22 -11.54
N LYS A 199 10.74 -5.52 -12.58
CA LYS A 199 9.94 -5.21 -13.77
C LYS A 199 9.83 -6.47 -14.61
N GLN A 200 8.60 -6.90 -14.90
CA GLN A 200 8.34 -8.18 -15.58
C GLN A 200 7.55 -7.95 -16.87
N VAL A 201 7.99 -8.63 -17.91
CA VAL A 201 7.21 -8.85 -19.11
C VAL A 201 6.23 -9.99 -18.83
N LYS A 202 4.94 -9.78 -19.10
CA LYS A 202 3.89 -10.78 -18.95
C LYS A 202 2.93 -10.68 -20.13
N ARG A 203 3.25 -11.40 -21.22
CA ARG A 203 2.48 -11.38 -22.47
C ARG A 203 2.28 -12.79 -22.96
N ASP A 204 1.03 -13.17 -23.17
CA ASP A 204 0.65 -14.52 -23.60
C ASP A 204 1.28 -15.60 -22.70
N SER A 205 2.11 -16.49 -23.26
CA SER A 205 2.86 -17.50 -22.53
C SER A 205 4.21 -17.00 -21.98
N LEU A 206 4.64 -15.77 -22.30
CA LEU A 206 5.93 -15.22 -21.89
C LEU A 206 5.80 -14.57 -20.51
N CYS A 207 6.65 -15.00 -19.57
CA CYS A 207 6.79 -14.36 -18.27
C CYS A 207 8.27 -14.40 -17.88
N TYR A 208 8.93 -13.24 -17.89
CA TYR A 208 10.33 -13.12 -17.49
C TYR A 208 10.64 -11.74 -16.87
N PRO A 209 11.63 -11.66 -15.96
CA PRO A 209 12.04 -10.40 -15.39
C PRO A 209 12.92 -9.63 -16.38
N LEU A 210 12.67 -8.33 -16.50
CA LEU A 210 13.44 -7.42 -17.34
C LEU A 210 14.62 -6.82 -16.58
N CYS A 211 14.34 -6.25 -15.40
CA CYS A 211 15.35 -5.66 -14.53
C CYS A 211 14.84 -5.53 -13.09
N ARG A 212 15.75 -5.27 -12.15
CA ARG A 212 15.39 -4.80 -10.80
C ARG A 212 15.41 -3.28 -10.73
N GLU A 213 14.54 -2.76 -9.88
CA GLU A 213 14.46 -1.35 -9.52
C GLU A 213 14.35 -1.25 -8.00
N VAL A 214 15.16 -0.39 -7.39
CA VAL A 214 14.96 0.02 -6.01
C VAL A 214 14.15 1.30 -5.95
N GLY A 215 13.29 1.42 -4.94
CA GLY A 215 12.50 2.61 -4.69
C GLY A 215 12.53 3.00 -3.22
N PHE A 216 12.60 4.30 -2.96
CA PHE A 216 12.50 4.87 -1.63
C PHE A 216 11.53 6.05 -1.66
N ASN A 217 10.49 5.99 -0.84
CA ASN A 217 9.66 7.14 -0.54
C ASN A 217 9.97 7.52 0.91
N THR A 218 10.74 8.58 1.10
CA THR A 218 11.19 9.04 2.42
C THR A 218 10.26 10.13 2.91
N TYR A 219 9.59 9.89 4.03
CA TYR A 219 8.66 10.81 4.68
C TYR A 219 9.32 11.41 5.90
N THR A 220 9.76 12.66 5.80
CA THR A 220 10.36 13.42 6.91
C THR A 220 9.32 14.38 7.48
N ARG A 221 9.06 14.30 8.80
CA ARG A 221 8.12 15.20 9.47
C ARG A 221 8.56 16.65 9.34
N VAL A 222 7.61 17.51 9.01
CA VAL A 222 7.89 18.95 8.87
C VAL A 222 7.22 19.77 9.97
N LYS A 223 7.78 20.96 10.23
CA LYS A 223 7.22 21.98 11.10
C LYS A 223 7.17 23.29 10.34
N GLY A 224 6.13 24.10 10.61
CA GLY A 224 6.03 25.43 10.01
C GLY A 224 5.61 25.47 8.54
N VAL A 225 5.24 24.32 7.95
CA VAL A 225 4.57 24.28 6.65
C VAL A 225 3.07 24.44 6.88
N ASP A 226 2.42 25.31 6.11
CA ASP A 226 0.99 25.54 6.19
C ASP A 226 0.24 24.46 5.38
N PHE A 227 -0.55 23.65 6.07
CA PHE A 227 -1.43 22.63 5.49
C PHE A 227 -2.92 23.03 5.51
N ALA A 228 -3.26 24.28 5.78
CA ALA A 228 -4.65 24.73 5.88
C ALA A 228 -5.47 24.41 4.60
N VAL A 229 -4.86 24.50 3.41
CA VAL A 229 -5.51 24.13 2.15
C VAL A 229 -5.85 22.63 2.12
N VAL A 230 -5.00 21.78 2.68
CA VAL A 230 -5.20 20.32 2.75
C VAL A 230 -6.30 20.00 3.75
N ASP A 231 -6.30 20.66 4.90
CA ASP A 231 -7.33 20.48 5.94
C ASP A 231 -8.71 20.87 5.41
N LYS A 232 -8.80 22.03 4.77
CA LYS A 232 -10.03 22.49 4.13
C LYS A 232 -10.52 21.52 3.06
N TYR A 233 -9.62 21.07 2.18
CA TYR A 233 -9.98 20.07 1.15
C TYR A 233 -10.56 18.81 1.79
N TRP A 234 -9.92 18.28 2.84
CA TRP A 234 -10.38 17.06 3.48
C TRP A 234 -11.70 17.24 4.21
N GLU A 235 -11.88 18.35 4.91
CA GLU A 235 -13.15 18.71 5.56
C GLU A 235 -14.31 18.76 4.56
N GLU A 236 -14.11 19.36 3.39
CA GLU A 236 -15.13 19.51 2.35
C GLU A 236 -15.42 18.21 1.59
N ASN A 237 -14.45 17.27 1.50
CA ASN A 237 -14.53 16.12 0.58
C ASN A 237 -14.55 14.75 1.26
N HIS A 238 -14.26 14.62 2.56
CA HIS A 238 -14.14 13.31 3.21
C HIS A 238 -15.42 12.47 3.15
N VAL A 239 -16.60 13.09 3.22
CA VAL A 239 -17.89 12.38 3.13
C VAL A 239 -18.09 11.77 1.74
N PHE A 240 -17.77 12.53 0.69
CA PHE A 240 -17.78 12.02 -0.69
C PHE A 240 -16.82 10.84 -0.85
N TRP A 241 -15.57 10.98 -0.41
CA TRP A 241 -14.59 9.90 -0.50
C TRP A 241 -14.96 8.68 0.33
N HIS A 242 -15.63 8.86 1.45
CA HIS A 242 -16.19 7.75 2.22
C HIS A 242 -17.23 6.97 1.40
N SER A 243 -18.12 7.66 0.69
CA SER A 243 -19.12 7.01 -0.18
C SER A 243 -18.47 6.25 -1.35
N VAL A 244 -17.40 6.79 -1.95
CA VAL A 244 -16.61 6.12 -2.99
C VAL A 244 -15.99 4.83 -2.46
N LYS A 245 -15.39 4.86 -1.26
CA LYS A 245 -14.82 3.67 -0.61
C LYS A 245 -15.87 2.62 -0.30
N GLN A 246 -17.05 3.03 0.16
CA GLN A 246 -18.18 2.10 0.35
C GLN A 246 -18.63 1.44 -0.95
N ALA A 247 -18.66 2.20 -2.06
CA ALA A 247 -18.99 1.64 -3.37
C ALA A 247 -17.95 0.60 -3.80
N TRP A 248 -16.64 0.88 -3.62
CA TRP A 248 -15.57 -0.10 -3.86
C TRP A 248 -15.71 -1.34 -2.98
N SER A 249 -15.97 -1.17 -1.69
CA SER A 249 -16.16 -2.30 -0.77
C SER A 249 -17.29 -3.23 -1.23
N LYS A 250 -18.42 -2.67 -1.72
CA LYS A 250 -19.52 -3.46 -2.30
C LYS A 250 -19.10 -4.22 -3.56
N VAL A 251 -18.34 -3.57 -4.46
CA VAL A 251 -17.85 -4.22 -5.69
C VAL A 251 -16.91 -5.37 -5.32
N LEU A 252 -15.96 -5.12 -4.41
CA LEU A 252 -14.98 -6.11 -3.99
C LEU A 252 -15.59 -7.29 -3.22
N ALA A 253 -16.62 -7.05 -2.39
CA ALA A 253 -17.30 -8.12 -1.65
C ALA A 253 -18.00 -9.13 -2.57
N ASN A 254 -18.55 -8.67 -3.70
CA ASN A 254 -19.41 -9.45 -4.57
C ASN A 254 -18.73 -10.12 -5.77
N LYS A 255 -17.42 -9.96 -5.94
CA LYS A 255 -16.71 -10.45 -7.13
C LYS A 255 -15.44 -11.19 -6.73
N GLU A 256 -15.27 -12.41 -7.24
CA GLU A 256 -14.02 -13.17 -7.12
C GLU A 256 -12.90 -12.60 -8.01
N SER A 257 -13.29 -11.96 -9.11
CA SER A 257 -12.37 -11.27 -10.01
C SER A 257 -13.03 -10.07 -10.67
N TYR A 258 -12.24 -9.06 -11.02
CA TYR A 258 -12.71 -7.89 -11.77
C TYR A 258 -11.60 -7.33 -12.66
N ILE A 259 -12.02 -6.62 -13.70
CA ILE A 259 -11.15 -5.91 -14.65
C ILE A 259 -11.49 -4.43 -14.57
N LEU A 260 -10.50 -3.59 -14.28
CA LEU A 260 -10.67 -2.14 -14.32
C LEU A 260 -10.51 -1.65 -15.76
N LYS A 261 -11.59 -1.16 -16.34
CA LYS A 261 -11.60 -0.49 -17.64
C LYS A 261 -11.46 1.03 -17.44
N LYS A 262 -10.73 1.71 -18.32
CA LYS A 262 -10.60 3.17 -18.28
C LYS A 262 -11.92 3.88 -18.57
N ARG A 263 -12.76 3.24 -19.38
CA ARG A 263 -14.08 3.72 -19.79
C ARG A 263 -14.97 2.52 -20.07
N THR A 264 -16.21 2.60 -19.63
CA THR A 264 -17.27 1.64 -19.98
C THR A 264 -18.26 2.32 -20.92
N ASP A 265 -19.19 1.55 -21.47
CA ASP A 265 -20.29 2.11 -22.28
C ASP A 265 -21.21 3.02 -21.46
N GLU A 266 -21.15 2.94 -20.14
CA GLU A 266 -21.91 3.75 -19.16
C GLU A 266 -21.16 5.01 -18.72
N GLY A 267 -19.92 5.22 -19.17
CA GLY A 267 -19.10 6.40 -18.85
C GLY A 267 -17.73 6.09 -18.25
N SER A 268 -17.05 7.12 -17.73
CA SER A 268 -15.78 6.95 -17.02
C SER A 268 -16.02 6.45 -15.60
N LEU A 269 -15.04 5.78 -15.00
CA LEU A 269 -15.10 5.33 -13.62
C LEU A 269 -15.42 6.47 -12.64
N ARG A 270 -14.91 7.68 -12.90
CA ARG A 270 -15.20 8.88 -12.13
C ARG A 270 -16.69 9.21 -12.13
N PHE A 271 -17.31 9.19 -13.30
CA PHE A 271 -18.73 9.46 -13.44
C PHE A 271 -19.59 8.40 -12.75
N MET A 272 -19.24 7.12 -12.88
CA MET A 272 -19.94 6.01 -12.23
C MET A 272 -19.86 6.05 -10.69
N LEU A 273 -18.81 6.66 -10.14
CA LEU A 273 -18.62 6.83 -8.69
C LEU A 273 -19.20 8.15 -8.16
N GLY A 274 -19.83 8.96 -9.01
CA GLY A 274 -20.53 10.18 -8.60
C GLY A 274 -19.65 11.42 -8.52
N GLU A 275 -18.45 11.41 -9.09
CA GLU A 275 -17.72 12.67 -9.34
C GLU A 275 -18.46 13.43 -10.44
N GLN A 276 -19.06 14.57 -10.12
CA GLN A 276 -19.51 15.53 -11.13
C GLN A 276 -18.28 16.23 -11.71
N GLU A 277 -18.26 16.39 -13.03
CA GLU A 277 -17.21 17.15 -13.74
C GLU A 277 -17.22 18.64 -13.34
#